data_45236bb9d03432ef3fc38cb81060d8b9
#
_entry.id   45236bb9d03432ef3fc38cb81060d8b9
#
_cell.length_a   1.000
_cell.length_b   1.000
_cell.length_c   1.000
_cell.angle_alpha   90.00
_cell.angle_beta   90.00
_cell.angle_gamma   90.00
#
_symmetry.space_group_name_H-M   'P 1'
#
loop_
_entity.id
_entity.type
_entity.pdbx_description
1 polymer ?
#
loop_
_entity_poly.entity_id
_entity_poly.type
_entity_poly.pdbx_seq_one_letter_code
_entity_poly.pdbx_strand_id
1 'polypeptide(L)'
;MSTVHDDRRPTALVVDDDPILRLDVAEILAAAGFRTLEAEDGDAAIAVLEQHHLDVALLFSDVEMPGSRDGFALAREVAVKWPAISIVIASGRLVPADGDLPDGARFIGKPFSADAVHGHLRQMIPENRKPEALHR
;
A
#
# COMPACT_ATOMS: atom_id res chain seq x y z
N MET A 1 -29.58 -11.02 -5.92
CA MET A 1 -29.15 -10.75 -5.62
C MET A 1 -28.31 -10.45 -5.45
N SER A 2 -28.09 -10.30 -5.51
CA SER A 2 -27.31 -10.06 -5.27
C SER A 2 -26.66 -10.00 -4.94
N THR A 3 -26.35 -10.07 -4.84
CA THR A 3 -25.62 -10.02 -4.49
C THR A 3 -24.74 -9.72 -4.45
N VAL A 4 -25.09 -9.48 -4.36
CA VAL A 4 -24.33 -9.23 -4.37
C VAL A 4 -23.19 -8.72 -4.23
N HIS A 5 -22.59 -8.77 -4.19
CA HIS A 5 -21.17 -8.69 -3.96
C HIS A 5 -20.45 -7.85 -4.94
N ASP A 6 -21.07 -6.77 -5.24
CA ASP A 6 -20.47 -5.75 -6.03
C ASP A 6 -19.74 -4.83 -5.06
N ASP A 7 -18.70 -5.34 -4.44
CA ASP A 7 -17.85 -4.52 -3.60
C ASP A 7 -16.88 -3.76 -4.52
N ARG A 8 -17.25 -2.53 -4.83
CA ARG A 8 -16.46 -1.68 -5.72
C ARG A 8 -15.36 -0.92 -5.03
N ARG A 9 -15.16 -1.18 -3.75
CA ARG A 9 -14.06 -0.53 -3.05
C ARG A 9 -12.72 -1.00 -3.64
N PRO A 10 -11.81 -0.09 -3.90
CA PRO A 10 -10.47 -0.49 -4.31
C PRO A 10 -9.76 -1.21 -3.16
N THR A 11 -8.80 -2.05 -3.52
CA THR A 11 -8.05 -2.83 -2.55
C THR A 11 -6.69 -2.20 -2.30
N ALA A 12 -6.26 -2.20 -1.05
CA ALA A 12 -4.91 -1.84 -0.64
C ALA A 12 -4.21 -3.09 -0.10
N LEU A 13 -2.96 -3.29 -0.51
CA LEU A 13 -2.12 -4.35 0.04
C LEU A 13 -1.19 -3.75 1.09
N VAL A 14 -1.26 -4.29 2.30
CA VAL A 14 -0.43 -3.86 3.43
C VAL A 14 0.66 -4.91 3.66
N VAL A 15 1.91 -4.48 3.66
CA VAL A 15 3.06 -5.37 3.80
C VAL A 15 3.90 -4.93 5.00
N ASP A 16 3.99 -5.79 6.00
CA ASP A 16 4.78 -5.58 7.21
C ASP A 16 4.98 -6.93 7.87
N ASP A 17 6.19 -7.23 8.34
CA ASP A 17 6.47 -8.48 9.01
C ASP A 17 5.95 -8.51 10.46
N ASP A 18 5.66 -7.35 11.04
CA ASP A 18 5.05 -7.25 12.37
C ASP A 18 3.52 -7.29 12.22
N PRO A 19 2.85 -8.35 12.72
CA PRO A 19 1.40 -8.47 12.52
C PRO A 19 0.59 -7.39 13.24
N ILE A 20 1.11 -6.82 14.32
CA ILE A 20 0.40 -5.76 15.05
C ILE A 20 0.46 -4.46 14.25
N LEU A 21 1.64 -4.09 13.76
CA LEU A 21 1.79 -2.89 12.93
C LEU A 21 1.02 -3.04 11.62
N ARG A 22 1.05 -4.23 11.04
CA ARG A 22 0.30 -4.52 9.81
C ARG A 22 -1.20 -4.31 10.01
N LEU A 23 -1.73 -4.79 11.14
CA LEU A 23 -3.15 -4.61 11.46
C LEU A 23 -3.48 -3.12 11.65
N ASP A 24 -2.62 -2.36 12.34
CA ASP A 24 -2.84 -0.92 12.54
C ASP A 24 -2.95 -0.19 11.20
N VAL A 25 -2.05 -0.48 10.27
CA VAL A 25 -2.09 0.14 8.94
C VAL A 25 -3.33 -0.31 8.17
N ALA A 26 -3.67 -1.59 8.25
CA ALA A 26 -4.87 -2.11 7.60
C ALA A 26 -6.13 -1.37 8.09
N GLU A 27 -6.22 -1.11 9.38
CA GLU A 27 -7.35 -0.36 9.95
C GLU A 27 -7.38 1.09 9.45
N ILE A 28 -6.21 1.75 9.35
CA ILE A 28 -6.12 3.10 8.80
C ILE A 28 -6.62 3.12 7.36
N LEU A 29 -6.23 2.15 6.56
CA LEU A 29 -6.62 2.09 5.15
C LEU A 29 -8.09 1.69 4.99
N ALA A 30 -8.60 0.80 5.84
CA ALA A 30 -10.02 0.45 5.86
C ALA A 30 -10.88 1.68 6.20
N ALA A 31 -10.44 2.51 7.13
CA ALA A 31 -11.12 3.76 7.47
C ALA A 31 -11.14 4.75 6.31
N ALA A 32 -10.14 4.67 5.43
CA ALA A 32 -10.10 5.49 4.21
C ALA A 32 -11.00 4.94 3.09
N GLY A 33 -11.57 3.75 3.28
CA GLY A 33 -12.50 3.17 2.32
C GLY A 33 -11.94 2.04 1.46
N PHE A 34 -10.72 1.57 1.73
CA PHE A 34 -10.14 0.46 0.99
C PHE A 34 -10.59 -0.89 1.57
N ARG A 35 -10.72 -1.87 0.69
CA ARG A 35 -10.60 -3.27 1.11
C ARG A 35 -9.13 -3.52 1.35
N THR A 36 -8.78 -4.36 2.31
CA THR A 36 -7.37 -4.62 2.63
C THR A 36 -7.00 -6.07 2.42
N LEU A 37 -5.82 -6.27 1.87
CA LEU A 37 -5.12 -7.55 1.84
C LEU A 37 -3.82 -7.34 2.61
N GLU A 38 -3.26 -8.41 3.17
CA GLU A 38 -2.06 -8.33 3.98
C GLU A 38 -1.03 -9.34 3.50
N ALA A 39 0.24 -8.97 3.62
CA ALA A 39 1.37 -9.86 3.35
C ALA A 39 2.45 -9.61 4.40
N GLU A 40 3.16 -10.65 4.79
CA GLU A 40 4.17 -10.55 5.86
C GLU A 40 5.55 -10.12 5.36
N ASP A 41 5.81 -10.22 4.06
CA ASP A 41 7.08 -9.82 3.48
C ASP A 41 6.91 -9.52 1.97
N GLY A 42 8.02 -9.13 1.34
CA GLY A 42 7.99 -8.77 -0.07
C GLY A 42 7.66 -9.92 -1.01
N ASP A 43 8.13 -11.12 -0.68
CA ASP A 43 7.86 -12.29 -1.53
C ASP A 43 6.38 -12.68 -1.46
N ALA A 44 5.79 -12.66 -0.26
CA ALA A 44 4.36 -12.89 -0.10
C ALA A 44 3.54 -11.80 -0.81
N ALA A 45 4.00 -10.55 -0.76
CA ALA A 45 3.34 -9.44 -1.45
C ALA A 45 3.30 -9.66 -2.95
N ILE A 46 4.40 -10.08 -3.55
CA ILE A 46 4.44 -10.36 -5.00
C ILE A 46 3.45 -11.48 -5.35
N ALA A 47 3.41 -12.54 -4.54
CA ALA A 47 2.46 -13.64 -4.78
C ALA A 47 1.01 -13.17 -4.74
N VAL A 48 0.66 -12.28 -3.80
CA VAL A 48 -0.67 -11.69 -3.74
C VAL A 48 -0.95 -10.86 -4.98
N LEU A 49 -0.01 -10.02 -5.39
CA LEU A 49 -0.18 -9.14 -6.54
C LEU A 49 -0.29 -9.90 -7.85
N GLU A 50 0.40 -11.01 -8.00
CA GLU A 50 0.27 -11.84 -9.20
C GLU A 50 -1.17 -12.33 -9.40
N GLN A 51 -1.91 -12.54 -8.33
CA GLN A 51 -3.30 -12.98 -8.38
C GLN A 51 -4.31 -11.82 -8.36
N HIS A 52 -3.99 -10.71 -7.70
CA HIS A 52 -4.97 -9.68 -7.37
C HIS A 52 -4.64 -8.29 -7.88
N HIS A 53 -3.58 -8.11 -8.68
CA HIS A 53 -3.11 -6.78 -9.07
C HIS A 53 -4.19 -5.92 -9.74
N LEU A 54 -5.14 -6.52 -10.43
CA LEU A 54 -6.20 -5.74 -11.10
C LEU A 54 -7.11 -5.02 -10.11
N ASP A 55 -7.26 -5.58 -8.91
CA ASP A 55 -8.10 -5.00 -7.85
C ASP A 55 -7.32 -4.07 -6.94
N VAL A 56 -5.97 -4.16 -6.94
CA VAL A 56 -5.14 -3.41 -6.01
C VAL A 56 -4.83 -2.03 -6.56
N ALA A 57 -5.24 -1.00 -5.82
CA ALA A 57 -4.98 0.39 -6.16
C ALA A 57 -3.78 0.96 -5.40
N LEU A 58 -3.43 0.36 -4.27
CA LEU A 58 -2.41 0.88 -3.36
C LEU A 58 -1.58 -0.24 -2.75
N LEU A 59 -0.26 -0.06 -2.78
CA LEU A 59 0.68 -0.83 -1.99
C LEU A 59 1.18 0.07 -0.85
N PHE A 60 1.03 -0.39 0.39
CA PHE A 60 1.57 0.29 1.56
C PHE A 60 2.51 -0.69 2.27
N SER A 61 3.82 -0.41 2.23
CA SER A 61 4.81 -1.36 2.71
C SER A 61 5.82 -0.72 3.66
N ASP A 62 6.19 -1.48 4.69
CA ASP A 62 7.38 -1.18 5.49
C ASP A 62 8.64 -1.38 4.64
N VAL A 63 9.72 -0.68 4.99
CA VAL A 63 11.02 -0.86 4.33
C VAL A 63 11.72 -2.11 4.84
N GLU A 64 11.81 -2.24 6.16
CA GLU A 64 12.62 -3.29 6.80
C GLU A 64 11.80 -4.56 6.96
N MET A 65 12.09 -5.54 6.13
CA MET A 65 11.41 -6.83 6.15
C MET A 65 12.42 -7.93 5.86
N PRO A 66 12.21 -9.15 6.41
CA PRO A 66 13.08 -10.28 6.10
C PRO A 66 12.86 -10.77 4.67
N GLY A 67 13.78 -11.61 4.21
CA GLY A 67 13.69 -12.22 2.90
C GLY A 67 14.52 -11.51 1.85
N SER A 68 14.27 -11.84 0.59
CA SER A 68 15.09 -11.36 -0.53
C SER A 68 14.72 -9.94 -1.00
N ARG A 69 13.58 -9.40 -0.55
CA ARG A 69 13.13 -8.06 -0.92
C ARG A 69 12.85 -7.23 0.32
N ASP A 70 13.47 -6.06 0.43
CA ASP A 70 12.99 -5.05 1.38
C ASP A 70 11.86 -4.22 0.71
N GLY A 71 11.34 -3.23 1.42
CA GLY A 71 10.26 -2.40 0.88
C GLY A 71 10.67 -1.60 -0.34
N PHE A 72 11.92 -1.15 -0.42
CA PHE A 72 12.39 -0.41 -1.59
C PHE A 72 12.47 -1.31 -2.82
N ALA A 73 13.00 -2.52 -2.68
CA ALA A 73 13.07 -3.48 -3.77
C ALA A 73 11.67 -3.88 -4.24
N LEU A 74 10.77 -4.11 -3.28
CA LEU A 74 9.37 -4.41 -3.58
C LEU A 74 8.72 -3.27 -4.39
N ALA A 75 8.92 -2.03 -3.94
CA ALA A 75 8.33 -0.87 -4.61
C ALA A 75 8.81 -0.74 -6.06
N ARG A 76 10.11 -0.92 -6.28
CA ARG A 76 10.67 -0.83 -7.63
C ARG A 76 10.14 -1.92 -8.55
N GLU A 77 10.00 -3.13 -8.03
CA GLU A 77 9.46 -4.25 -8.81
C GLU A 77 7.99 -4.01 -9.18
N VAL A 78 7.19 -3.56 -8.21
CA VAL A 78 5.76 -3.29 -8.43
C VAL A 78 5.58 -2.16 -9.44
N ALA A 79 6.40 -1.11 -9.36
CA ALA A 79 6.32 0.01 -10.29
C ALA A 79 6.56 -0.42 -11.74
N VAL A 80 7.43 -1.40 -11.96
CA VAL A 80 7.72 -1.94 -13.30
C VAL A 80 6.61 -2.85 -13.78
N LYS A 81 6.16 -3.78 -12.94
CA LYS A 81 5.19 -4.81 -13.32
C LYS A 81 3.75 -4.30 -13.36
N TRP A 82 3.39 -3.42 -12.44
CA TRP A 82 2.00 -2.95 -12.27
C TRP A 82 1.97 -1.44 -12.03
N PRO A 83 2.27 -0.64 -13.06
CA PRO A 83 2.45 0.80 -12.88
C PRO A 83 1.20 1.57 -12.46
N ALA A 84 0.03 0.94 -12.54
CA ALA A 84 -1.21 1.58 -12.09
C ALA A 84 -1.38 1.56 -10.56
N ILE A 85 -0.55 0.78 -9.84
CA ILE A 85 -0.63 0.70 -8.38
C ILE A 85 0.13 1.89 -7.79
N SER A 86 -0.54 2.65 -6.92
CA SER A 86 0.10 3.71 -6.14
C SER A 86 0.89 3.09 -5.00
N ILE A 87 2.04 3.68 -4.65
CA ILE A 87 2.97 3.08 -3.70
C ILE A 87 3.31 4.06 -2.58
N VAL A 88 3.13 3.61 -1.34
CA VAL A 88 3.59 4.32 -0.13
C VAL A 88 4.54 3.39 0.62
N ILE A 89 5.70 3.90 0.98
CA ILE A 89 6.71 3.17 1.76
C ILE A 89 6.92 3.90 3.07
N ALA A 90 6.94 3.15 4.17
CA ALA A 90 7.05 3.71 5.52
C ALA A 90 8.26 3.13 6.26
N SER A 91 8.96 3.97 7.01
CA SER A 91 10.06 3.53 7.87
C SER A 91 10.26 4.50 9.02
N GLY A 92 10.66 3.96 10.18
CA GLY A 92 11.07 4.77 11.32
C GLY A 92 12.56 4.98 11.41
N ARG A 93 13.35 4.27 10.61
CA ARG A 93 14.81 4.25 10.75
C ARG A 93 15.55 4.65 9.49
N LEU A 94 14.99 4.34 8.33
CA LEU A 94 15.64 4.58 7.05
C LEU A 94 14.93 5.72 6.32
N VAL A 95 15.73 6.54 5.64
CA VAL A 95 15.23 7.58 4.75
C VAL A 95 15.69 7.18 3.34
N PRO A 96 14.84 7.26 2.32
CA PRO A 96 15.25 6.83 1.00
C PRO A 96 16.36 7.70 0.44
N ALA A 97 17.34 7.05 -0.19
CA ALA A 97 18.37 7.70 -0.98
C ALA A 97 17.90 7.77 -2.43
N ASP A 98 18.64 8.50 -3.25
CA ASP A 98 18.34 8.60 -4.68
C ASP A 98 18.27 7.21 -5.30
N GLY A 99 17.19 6.93 -6.02
CA GLY A 99 16.98 5.65 -6.69
C GLY A 99 16.34 4.57 -5.83
N ASP A 100 16.15 4.80 -4.54
CA ASP A 100 15.49 3.81 -3.68
C ASP A 100 14.00 3.68 -3.99
N LEU A 101 13.34 4.80 -4.27
CA LEU A 101 11.91 4.80 -4.58
C LEU A 101 11.69 5.00 -6.08
N PRO A 102 10.72 4.30 -6.67
CA PRO A 102 10.30 4.59 -8.04
C PRO A 102 9.59 5.94 -8.10
N ASP A 103 9.56 6.52 -9.29
CA ASP A 103 8.88 7.78 -9.53
C ASP A 103 7.40 7.67 -9.14
N GLY A 104 6.89 8.68 -8.44
CA GLY A 104 5.50 8.71 -8.00
C GLY A 104 5.22 8.02 -6.69
N ALA A 105 6.14 7.20 -6.18
CA ALA A 105 5.98 6.59 -4.86
C ALA A 105 6.22 7.65 -3.78
N ARG A 106 5.56 7.47 -2.65
CA ARG A 106 5.71 8.38 -1.51
C ARG A 106 6.33 7.67 -0.33
N PHE A 107 7.15 8.40 0.40
CA PHE A 107 7.73 7.94 1.65
C PHE A 107 7.04 8.64 2.82
N ILE A 108 6.76 7.87 3.87
CA ILE A 108 6.21 8.43 5.11
C ILE A 108 7.04 7.93 6.29
N GLY A 109 7.44 8.85 7.17
CA GLY A 109 8.20 8.50 8.37
C GLY A 109 7.31 8.00 9.48
N LYS A 110 7.76 7.00 10.21
CA LYS A 110 7.09 6.52 11.42
C LYS A 110 7.58 7.33 12.64
N PRO A 111 6.74 7.57 13.63
CA PRO A 111 5.33 7.26 13.67
C PRO A 111 4.50 8.21 12.81
N PHE A 112 3.37 7.74 12.33
CA PHE A 112 2.45 8.57 11.54
C PHE A 112 1.03 8.42 12.10
N SER A 113 0.21 9.44 11.86
CA SER A 113 -1.21 9.42 12.21
C SER A 113 -2.05 8.93 11.04
N ALA A 114 -3.27 8.49 11.34
CA ALA A 114 -4.23 8.16 10.30
C ALA A 114 -4.49 9.37 9.40
N ASP A 115 -4.60 10.57 9.97
CA ASP A 115 -4.84 11.79 9.19
C ASP A 115 -3.70 12.09 8.21
N ALA A 116 -2.45 11.87 8.63
CA ALA A 116 -1.29 12.06 7.76
C ALA A 116 -1.33 11.07 6.59
N VAL A 117 -1.64 9.81 6.86
CA VAL A 117 -1.76 8.80 5.82
C VAL A 117 -2.88 9.17 4.85
N HIS A 118 -4.07 9.49 5.36
CA HIS A 118 -5.22 9.87 4.53
C HIS A 118 -4.90 11.10 3.68
N GLY A 119 -4.16 12.06 4.22
CA GLY A 119 -3.74 13.25 3.48
C GLY A 119 -2.86 12.91 2.29
N HIS A 120 -1.87 12.03 2.47
CA HIS A 120 -1.03 11.55 1.36
C HIS A 120 -1.88 10.84 0.30
N LEU A 121 -2.80 9.98 0.73
CA LEU A 121 -3.62 9.21 -0.20
C LEU A 121 -4.54 10.10 -1.05
N ARG A 122 -5.12 11.15 -0.44
CA ARG A 122 -5.94 12.10 -1.19
C ARG A 122 -5.18 12.78 -2.31
N GLN A 123 -3.89 13.04 -2.09
CA GLN A 123 -3.05 13.73 -3.07
C GLN A 123 -2.53 12.81 -4.16
N MET A 124 -2.28 11.53 -3.84
CA MET A 124 -1.54 10.66 -4.76
C MET A 124 -2.40 9.65 -5.50
N ILE A 125 -3.52 9.21 -4.92
CA ILE A 125 -4.38 8.20 -5.58
C ILE A 125 -5.16 8.88 -6.71
N PRO A 126 -5.13 8.34 -7.93
CA PRO A 126 -5.95 8.88 -9.02
C PRO A 126 -7.44 8.85 -8.69
N GLU A 127 -8.17 9.85 -9.18
CA GLU A 127 -9.60 10.01 -8.87
C GLU A 127 -10.40 8.74 -9.18
N ASN A 128 -10.10 8.08 -10.30
CA ASN A 128 -10.82 6.89 -10.72
C ASN A 128 -10.50 5.64 -9.89
N ARG A 129 -9.51 5.71 -9.00
CA ARG A 129 -9.13 4.61 -8.12
C ARG A 129 -9.27 4.96 -6.65
N LYS A 130 -9.69 6.18 -6.36
CA LYS A 130 -9.84 6.67 -4.99
C LYS A 130 -11.11 6.12 -4.38
N PRO A 131 -11.08 5.55 -3.15
CA PRO A 131 -12.29 5.17 -2.45
C PRO A 131 -13.18 6.39 -2.24
N GLU A 132 -14.48 6.18 -2.17
CA GLU A 132 -15.43 7.28 -2.00
C GLU A 132 -15.12 8.14 -0.78
N ALA A 133 -14.71 7.51 0.33
CA ALA A 133 -14.39 8.24 1.56
C ALA A 133 -13.26 9.26 1.38
N LEU A 134 -12.35 9.05 0.43
CA LEU A 134 -11.24 9.98 0.17
C LEU A 134 -11.63 11.17 -0.70
N HIS A 135 -12.83 11.17 -1.28
CA HIS A 135 -13.33 12.31 -2.05
C HIS A 135 -13.93 13.39 -1.15
N ARG A 136 -14.07 13.12 0.12
CA ARG A 136 -14.70 14.04 1.07
C ARG A 136 -13.70 15.00 1.68
#